data_d9684abb180b66476e9da97bdbb1f30c
#
_entry.id   d9684abb180b66476e9da97bdbb1f30c
#
_cell.length_a   1.000
_cell.length_b   1.000
_cell.length_c   1.000
_cell.angle_alpha   90.00
_cell.angle_beta   90.00
_cell.angle_gamma   90.00
#
_symmetry.space_group_name_H-M   'P 1'
#
loop_
_entity.id
_entity.type
_entity.pdbx_description
1 polymer ?
#
loop_
_entity_poly.entity_id
_entity_poly.type
_entity_poly.pdbx_seq_one_letter_code
_entity_poly.pdbx_strand_id
1 'polypeptide(L)'
;MRSTPRLRILSIAASLAVAGIASFILLRAFATPDTPETTAPDRSRGPAPLFSHLGSFTKPVSTRNPLAQRYFDQGMMFLYGFNHSEAIRSFEAAATVDPKLAIAWWGAAFAYGPNINAPMEDDALPPALVALGRARELAPHAAAWERDYIEALGTRYSENHDADQAVLNTDYARAMGEVARRYPRDLDAAVLYADAVMNTMAWDYWQPDRVTPKRRTREVIALLEDVLRKRPDHPGANHAMIHLAEAGPEPRRALASADRLKFYAPDAGHLVHMPSHIYMRVGLYHEAALANERAALSDRRYIAQCQAQGYYPGAYYPHNEHFLWWAFTFEGRRKEAFAKADEIVRLANSPMCGTSVVEKARFTHLRLLTAVRFGDWEAILAATEPPAGEALDRVIWHWARATAFAAQGETAAARREAAATRELAGSDAVAAMDSPYLPAVAIAGIARHIAESRAALARRANDDAIAALRAAVALEDTMPYMEPAFWFYPTRHTLGAILLTNGDPAAAADVFREDLRSWPENGWSLHGLALSLQRQGDAREAAAVRARFENAWQYADIQPSLAMY
;
A
#
# COMPACT_ATOMS: atom_id res chain seq x y z
N MET A 1 -41.60 -51.91 -3.93
CA MET A 1 -40.35 -52.29 -3.25
C MET A 1 -39.18 -51.91 -4.14
N ARG A 2 -38.48 -50.87 -3.77
CA ARG A 2 -37.05 -50.54 -3.97
C ARG A 2 -36.87 -49.05 -3.63
N SER A 3 -36.29 -48.83 -2.49
CA SER A 3 -35.94 -47.53 -1.91
C SER A 3 -34.70 -46.94 -2.57
N THR A 4 -34.77 -45.68 -2.98
CA THR A 4 -33.61 -44.88 -3.36
C THR A 4 -33.14 -44.03 -2.18
N PRO A 5 -31.81 -43.93 -1.89
CA PRO A 5 -31.33 -43.10 -0.80
C PRO A 5 -31.20 -41.64 -1.27
N ARG A 6 -31.78 -40.72 -0.52
CA ARG A 6 -31.60 -39.28 -0.63
C ARG A 6 -30.23 -38.91 -0.06
N LEU A 7 -29.30 -38.43 -0.90
CA LEU A 7 -28.08 -37.74 -0.47
C LEU A 7 -28.46 -36.43 0.20
N ARG A 8 -28.05 -36.27 1.43
CA ARG A 8 -28.10 -34.99 2.17
C ARG A 8 -26.86 -34.15 1.73
N ILE A 9 -27.13 -33.06 1.07
CA ILE A 9 -26.17 -31.95 0.91
C ILE A 9 -26.20 -31.19 2.23
N LEU A 10 -25.20 -31.39 3.08
CA LEU A 10 -24.95 -30.58 4.26
C LEU A 10 -24.06 -29.40 3.85
N SER A 11 -24.56 -28.22 4.13
CA SER A 11 -24.01 -26.92 3.85
C SER A 11 -22.61 -26.70 4.41
N ILE A 12 -21.68 -26.31 3.53
CA ILE A 12 -20.40 -25.68 3.86
C ILE A 12 -20.69 -24.18 4.08
N ALA A 13 -21.21 -23.85 5.24
CA ALA A 13 -21.47 -22.47 5.65
C ALA A 13 -20.99 -22.16 7.08
N ALA A 14 -20.20 -23.06 7.69
CA ALA A 14 -19.77 -22.91 9.09
C ALA A 14 -18.24 -22.77 9.28
N SER A 15 -17.46 -22.59 8.21
CA SER A 15 -15.99 -22.60 8.29
C SER A 15 -15.32 -21.23 8.12
N LEU A 16 -16.04 -20.13 7.95
CA LEU A 16 -15.48 -18.79 7.77
C LEU A 16 -15.57 -17.90 9.01
N ALA A 17 -16.26 -18.32 10.07
CA ALA A 17 -16.35 -17.55 11.31
C ALA A 17 -15.29 -17.92 12.37
N VAL A 18 -14.51 -18.97 12.16
CA VAL A 18 -13.50 -19.46 13.13
C VAL A 18 -12.09 -18.98 12.77
N ALA A 19 -11.84 -18.55 11.53
CA ALA A 19 -10.53 -18.07 11.09
C ALA A 19 -10.17 -16.66 11.64
N GLY A 20 -11.16 -15.84 12.01
CA GLY A 20 -10.93 -14.49 12.55
C GLY A 20 -10.43 -14.48 14.01
N ILE A 21 -10.77 -15.53 14.79
CA ILE A 21 -10.40 -15.58 16.23
C ILE A 21 -9.06 -16.27 16.44
N ALA A 22 -8.63 -17.15 15.56
CA ALA A 22 -7.35 -17.85 15.67
C ALA A 22 -6.15 -16.96 15.31
N SER A 23 -6.31 -15.93 14.47
CA SER A 23 -5.24 -15.00 14.11
C SER A 23 -4.88 -14.03 15.23
N PHE A 24 -5.80 -13.72 16.15
CA PHE A 24 -5.53 -12.84 17.30
C PHE A 24 -4.76 -13.55 18.44
N ILE A 25 -4.87 -14.87 18.51
CA ILE A 25 -4.20 -15.67 19.57
C ILE A 25 -2.78 -16.08 19.15
N LEU A 26 -2.48 -16.19 17.86
CA LEU A 26 -1.13 -16.54 17.37
C LEU A 26 -0.13 -15.38 17.42
N LEU A 27 -0.57 -14.11 17.45
CA LEU A 27 0.31 -12.97 17.66
C LEU A 27 0.84 -12.87 19.10
N ARG A 28 0.21 -13.54 20.06
CA ARG A 28 0.71 -13.63 21.45
C ARG A 28 1.71 -14.77 21.71
N ALA A 29 1.84 -15.73 20.80
CA ALA A 29 2.65 -16.93 21.03
C ALA A 29 4.13 -16.84 20.62
N PHE A 30 4.56 -15.71 20.01
CA PHE A 30 5.96 -15.47 19.63
C PHE A 30 6.65 -14.35 20.39
N ALA A 31 6.10 -13.92 21.53
CA ALA A 31 6.84 -13.09 22.46
C ALA A 31 7.84 -13.97 23.21
N THR A 32 9.09 -13.96 22.80
CA THR A 32 10.20 -14.52 23.57
C THR A 32 10.36 -13.69 24.84
N PRO A 33 10.54 -14.29 26.02
CA PRO A 33 10.70 -13.58 27.28
C PRO A 33 12.13 -13.11 27.47
N ASP A 34 12.60 -12.13 26.71
CA ASP A 34 13.85 -11.39 26.97
C ASP A 34 14.03 -10.26 25.94
N THR A 35 12.98 -9.45 25.70
CA THR A 35 13.18 -8.13 25.11
C THR A 35 13.40 -7.15 26.27
N PRO A 36 14.47 -6.31 26.22
CA PRO A 36 14.58 -5.20 27.16
C PRO A 36 13.32 -4.35 27.03
N GLU A 37 12.80 -3.88 28.16
CA GLU A 37 11.70 -2.91 28.24
C GLU A 37 11.81 -1.94 27.07
N THR A 38 10.92 -2.05 26.09
CA THR A 38 10.75 -1.00 25.10
C THR A 38 10.19 0.17 25.89
N THR A 39 11.07 1.10 26.23
CA THR A 39 10.67 2.43 26.68
C THR A 39 9.61 2.92 25.71
N ALA A 40 8.49 3.43 26.26
CA ALA A 40 7.40 4.03 25.49
C ALA A 40 7.95 4.83 24.30
N PRO A 41 7.36 4.77 23.10
CA PRO A 41 7.90 5.40 21.91
C PRO A 41 8.28 6.84 22.25
N ASP A 42 9.55 7.17 22.07
CA ASP A 42 10.10 8.47 22.40
C ASP A 42 9.42 9.48 21.48
N ARG A 43 8.33 10.04 21.97
CA ARG A 43 7.59 11.10 21.28
C ARG A 43 8.60 12.21 21.04
N SER A 44 8.77 12.61 19.81
CA SER A 44 9.72 13.61 19.34
C SER A 44 9.96 14.71 20.39
N ARG A 45 11.20 14.85 20.84
CA ARG A 45 11.57 15.67 21.98
C ARG A 45 11.36 17.15 21.66
N GLY A 46 10.56 17.84 22.46
CA GLY A 46 10.33 19.28 22.40
C GLY A 46 8.93 19.69 21.91
N PRO A 47 8.62 21.01 21.95
CA PRO A 47 7.33 21.52 21.49
C PRO A 47 7.17 21.33 19.99
N ALA A 48 5.92 21.16 19.53
CA ALA A 48 5.63 21.05 18.11
C ALA A 48 6.14 22.29 17.36
N PRO A 49 6.98 22.14 16.31
CA PRO A 49 7.33 23.28 15.46
C PRO A 49 6.12 23.70 14.64
N LEU A 50 6.06 24.96 14.20
CA LEU A 50 5.12 25.37 13.18
C LEU A 50 5.72 25.13 11.78
N PHE A 51 5.01 24.37 10.98
CA PHE A 51 5.35 24.14 9.58
C PHE A 51 4.80 25.26 8.70
N SER A 52 5.51 25.62 7.65
CA SER A 52 5.17 26.77 6.81
C SER A 52 4.39 26.38 5.55
N HIS A 53 4.49 25.13 5.10
CA HIS A 53 3.97 24.68 3.81
C HIS A 53 2.99 23.52 3.95
N LEU A 54 1.95 23.69 4.79
CA LEU A 54 0.86 22.73 5.00
C LEU A 54 -0.43 23.08 4.24
N GLY A 55 -0.32 23.91 3.19
CA GLY A 55 -1.49 24.34 2.42
C GLY A 55 -2.28 25.48 3.09
N SER A 56 -3.51 25.68 2.61
CA SER A 56 -4.40 26.77 3.03
C SER A 56 -5.59 26.26 3.86
N PHE A 57 -5.55 25.02 4.33
CA PHE A 57 -6.65 24.47 5.13
C PHE A 57 -6.79 25.23 6.46
N THR A 58 -8.02 25.55 6.80
CA THR A 58 -8.39 26.05 8.12
C THR A 58 -9.79 25.57 8.49
N LYS A 59 -9.96 25.22 9.76
CA LYS A 59 -11.25 24.93 10.39
C LYS A 59 -11.39 25.84 11.62
N PRO A 60 -12.20 26.90 11.55
CA PRO A 60 -12.40 27.80 12.69
C PRO A 60 -12.92 27.05 13.92
N VAL A 61 -12.26 27.24 15.06
CA VAL A 61 -12.59 26.63 16.35
C VAL A 61 -12.85 27.69 17.42
N SER A 62 -13.36 27.26 18.60
CA SER A 62 -13.74 28.14 19.70
C SER A 62 -12.52 28.75 20.43
N THR A 63 -11.60 29.36 19.70
CA THR A 63 -10.48 30.11 20.26
C THR A 63 -10.41 31.54 19.72
N ARG A 64 -9.90 32.46 20.54
CA ARG A 64 -9.53 33.81 20.09
C ARG A 64 -8.02 33.96 19.90
N ASN A 65 -7.25 32.92 20.21
CA ASN A 65 -5.80 32.93 20.09
C ASN A 65 -5.40 32.44 18.68
N PRO A 66 -4.85 33.30 17.82
CA PRO A 66 -4.50 32.92 16.46
C PRO A 66 -3.40 31.85 16.39
N LEU A 67 -2.55 31.73 17.43
CA LEU A 67 -1.52 30.70 17.49
C LEU A 67 -2.14 29.34 17.81
N ALA A 68 -3.13 29.29 18.73
CA ALA A 68 -3.87 28.06 19.00
C ALA A 68 -4.64 27.58 17.76
N GLN A 69 -5.28 28.50 17.00
CA GLN A 69 -5.92 28.18 15.73
C GLN A 69 -4.93 27.58 14.72
N ARG A 70 -3.75 28.17 14.57
CA ARG A 70 -2.71 27.65 13.65
C ARG A 70 -2.23 26.26 14.02
N TYR A 71 -2.00 25.99 15.32
CA TYR A 71 -1.64 24.65 15.78
C TYR A 71 -2.76 23.64 15.57
N PHE A 72 -4.02 24.04 15.75
CA PHE A 72 -5.16 23.20 15.48
C PHE A 72 -5.26 22.84 13.98
N ASP A 73 -5.14 23.84 13.11
CA ASP A 73 -5.16 23.63 11.66
C ASP A 73 -4.01 22.72 11.21
N GLN A 74 -2.81 22.90 11.78
CA GLN A 74 -1.66 22.02 11.56
C GLN A 74 -1.95 20.58 12.02
N GLY A 75 -2.55 20.42 13.21
CA GLY A 75 -2.96 19.11 13.71
C GLY A 75 -3.93 18.41 12.76
N MET A 76 -4.92 19.13 12.25
CA MET A 76 -5.86 18.59 11.24
C MET A 76 -5.17 18.20 9.93
N MET A 77 -4.20 18.98 9.47
CA MET A 77 -3.45 18.65 8.26
C MET A 77 -2.63 17.37 8.41
N PHE A 78 -1.94 17.20 9.53
CA PHE A 78 -1.21 15.98 9.82
C PHE A 78 -2.14 14.78 10.08
N LEU A 79 -3.31 15.02 10.68
CA LEU A 79 -4.35 14.00 10.84
C LEU A 79 -4.84 13.50 9.47
N TYR A 80 -5.20 14.41 8.57
CA TYR A 80 -5.57 14.06 7.19
C TYR A 80 -4.42 13.47 6.37
N GLY A 81 -3.18 13.68 6.78
CA GLY A 81 -1.96 13.09 6.21
C GLY A 81 -1.47 11.84 6.95
N PHE A 82 -2.25 11.28 7.85
CA PHE A 82 -1.92 10.08 8.66
C PHE A 82 -0.60 10.17 9.46
N ASN A 83 -0.05 11.37 9.62
CA ASN A 83 1.04 11.61 10.56
C ASN A 83 0.45 11.91 11.95
N HIS A 84 -0.09 10.85 12.56
CA HIS A 84 -0.80 10.93 13.83
C HIS A 84 0.09 11.45 14.97
N SER A 85 1.37 11.06 15.01
CA SER A 85 2.31 11.53 16.04
C SER A 85 2.48 13.06 16.02
N GLU A 86 2.65 13.67 14.83
CA GLU A 86 2.78 15.12 14.72
C GLU A 86 1.43 15.82 14.86
N ALA A 87 0.32 15.17 14.49
CA ALA A 87 -1.02 15.66 14.76
C ALA A 87 -1.27 15.81 16.27
N ILE A 88 -0.95 14.77 17.07
CA ILE A 88 -1.06 14.81 18.54
C ILE A 88 -0.26 15.99 19.11
N ARG A 89 1.02 16.11 18.74
CA ARG A 89 1.88 17.21 19.22
C ARG A 89 1.30 18.58 18.87
N SER A 90 0.78 18.73 17.67
CA SER A 90 0.17 19.98 17.20
C SER A 90 -1.09 20.34 17.99
N PHE A 91 -1.97 19.36 18.25
CA PHE A 91 -3.17 19.54 19.06
C PHE A 91 -2.81 19.83 20.55
N GLU A 92 -1.85 19.15 21.11
CA GLU A 92 -1.36 19.43 22.47
C GLU A 92 -0.74 20.83 22.58
N ALA A 93 -0.02 21.28 21.54
CA ALA A 93 0.47 22.66 21.47
C ALA A 93 -0.68 23.68 21.39
N ALA A 94 -1.74 23.40 20.61
CA ALA A 94 -2.93 24.24 20.59
C ALA A 94 -3.60 24.35 21.98
N ALA A 95 -3.74 23.22 22.69
CA ALA A 95 -4.26 23.16 24.05
C ALA A 95 -3.35 23.85 25.08
N THR A 96 -2.04 23.83 24.87
CA THR A 96 -1.08 24.57 25.73
C THR A 96 -1.22 26.08 25.55
N VAL A 97 -1.39 26.53 24.31
CA VAL A 97 -1.55 27.97 23.96
C VAL A 97 -2.93 28.50 24.37
N ASP A 98 -3.96 27.69 24.28
CA ASP A 98 -5.30 27.98 24.79
C ASP A 98 -5.84 26.81 25.63
N PRO A 99 -5.62 26.84 26.96
CA PRO A 99 -6.01 25.73 27.87
C PRO A 99 -7.52 25.47 27.96
N LYS A 100 -8.37 26.35 27.37
CA LYS A 100 -9.84 26.18 27.34
C LYS A 100 -10.33 25.57 26.03
N LEU A 101 -9.46 25.32 25.07
CA LEU A 101 -9.80 24.82 23.74
C LEU A 101 -10.08 23.32 23.79
N ALA A 102 -11.34 22.95 24.09
CA ALA A 102 -11.77 21.55 24.21
C ALA A 102 -11.48 20.71 22.96
N ILE A 103 -11.72 21.30 21.76
CA ILE A 103 -11.57 20.58 20.49
C ILE A 103 -10.11 20.24 20.16
N ALA A 104 -9.12 20.89 20.78
CA ALA A 104 -7.72 20.49 20.65
C ALA A 104 -7.45 19.15 21.32
N TRP A 105 -8.02 18.92 22.49
CA TRP A 105 -7.94 17.62 23.18
C TRP A 105 -8.73 16.52 22.43
N TRP A 106 -9.85 16.86 21.79
CA TRP A 106 -10.53 15.95 20.86
C TRP A 106 -9.60 15.53 19.73
N GLY A 107 -8.88 16.49 19.11
CA GLY A 107 -7.94 16.19 18.02
C GLY A 107 -6.81 15.25 18.45
N ALA A 108 -6.23 15.49 19.63
CA ALA A 108 -5.23 14.59 20.21
C ALA A 108 -5.82 13.17 20.46
N ALA A 109 -7.01 13.11 21.09
CA ALA A 109 -7.68 11.84 21.34
C ALA A 109 -7.99 11.10 20.02
N PHE A 110 -8.43 11.80 18.97
CA PHE A 110 -8.70 11.20 17.67
C PHE A 110 -7.45 10.58 17.05
N ALA A 111 -6.33 11.28 17.11
CA ALA A 111 -5.08 10.86 16.48
C ALA A 111 -4.40 9.66 17.20
N TYR A 112 -4.79 9.32 18.43
CA TYR A 112 -4.42 8.06 19.06
C TYR A 112 -5.18 6.85 18.50
N GLY A 113 -6.30 7.08 17.80
CA GLY A 113 -7.10 6.01 17.23
C GLY A 113 -6.54 5.47 15.92
N PRO A 114 -7.15 4.39 15.41
CA PRO A 114 -6.74 3.77 14.15
C PRO A 114 -7.04 4.67 12.94
N ASN A 115 -6.33 4.42 11.85
CA ASN A 115 -6.69 4.84 10.50
C ASN A 115 -6.72 3.62 9.57
N ILE A 116 -7.10 3.80 8.31
CA ILE A 116 -7.25 2.70 7.36
C ILE A 116 -5.95 1.95 7.07
N ASN A 117 -4.78 2.56 7.34
CA ASN A 117 -3.45 1.98 7.09
C ASN A 117 -2.85 1.35 8.37
N ALA A 118 -3.34 1.74 9.55
CA ALA A 118 -2.77 1.30 10.81
C ALA A 118 -3.86 1.03 11.85
N PRO A 119 -3.83 -0.12 12.55
CA PRO A 119 -4.65 -0.32 13.73
C PRO A 119 -4.22 0.67 14.84
N MET A 120 -5.02 0.77 15.87
CA MET A 120 -4.62 1.48 17.09
C MET A 120 -3.44 0.74 17.75
N GLU A 121 -2.41 1.47 18.15
CA GLU A 121 -1.26 0.91 18.87
C GLU A 121 -1.68 0.41 20.26
N ASP A 122 -1.04 -0.65 20.74
CA ASP A 122 -1.42 -1.33 22.00
C ASP A 122 -1.37 -0.40 23.23
N ASP A 123 -0.48 0.59 23.25
CA ASP A 123 -0.28 1.55 24.33
C ASP A 123 -1.03 2.89 24.11
N ALA A 124 -1.77 3.03 23.02
CA ALA A 124 -2.45 4.27 22.65
C ALA A 124 -3.76 4.51 23.42
N LEU A 125 -4.40 3.48 23.98
CA LEU A 125 -5.70 3.62 24.65
C LEU A 125 -5.63 4.51 25.91
N PRO A 126 -4.68 4.35 26.86
CA PRO A 126 -4.63 5.20 28.04
C PRO A 126 -4.48 6.70 27.71
N PRO A 127 -3.54 7.14 26.85
CA PRO A 127 -3.43 8.56 26.51
C PRO A 127 -4.64 9.07 25.70
N ALA A 128 -5.28 8.23 24.86
CA ALA A 128 -6.52 8.59 24.17
C ALA A 128 -7.65 8.90 25.15
N LEU A 129 -7.84 8.06 26.17
CA LEU A 129 -8.85 8.26 27.21
C LEU A 129 -8.56 9.51 28.06
N VAL A 130 -7.30 9.79 28.39
CA VAL A 130 -6.89 11.01 29.09
C VAL A 130 -7.23 12.25 28.27
N ALA A 131 -6.86 12.27 26.97
CA ALA A 131 -7.17 13.40 26.10
C ALA A 131 -8.68 13.58 25.91
N LEU A 132 -9.43 12.50 25.72
CA LEU A 132 -10.90 12.55 25.62
C LEU A 132 -11.55 13.06 26.91
N GLY A 133 -11.06 12.62 28.07
CA GLY A 133 -11.52 13.12 29.37
C GLY A 133 -11.32 14.63 29.50
N ARG A 134 -10.15 15.16 29.09
CA ARG A 134 -9.88 16.59 29.05
C ARG A 134 -10.82 17.34 28.08
N ALA A 135 -11.06 16.77 26.89
CA ALA A 135 -12.01 17.35 25.96
C ALA A 135 -13.41 17.47 26.57
N ARG A 136 -13.91 16.43 27.26
CA ARG A 136 -15.22 16.39 27.93
C ARG A 136 -15.31 17.38 29.10
N GLU A 137 -14.27 17.49 29.92
CA GLU A 137 -14.20 18.49 31.02
C GLU A 137 -14.39 19.92 30.50
N LEU A 138 -13.82 20.24 29.36
CA LEU A 138 -13.84 21.57 28.73
C LEU A 138 -15.06 21.78 27.81
N ALA A 139 -15.76 20.72 27.40
CA ALA A 139 -16.87 20.75 26.46
C ALA A 139 -18.00 21.73 26.83
N PRO A 140 -18.37 21.98 28.12
CA PRO A 140 -19.39 22.96 28.47
C PRO A 140 -19.13 24.38 27.94
N HIS A 141 -17.86 24.71 27.66
CA HIS A 141 -17.45 26.03 27.14
C HIS A 141 -17.25 26.06 25.62
N ALA A 142 -17.34 24.91 24.97
CA ALA A 142 -17.12 24.73 23.54
C ALA A 142 -18.38 25.06 22.70
N ALA A 143 -18.21 25.28 21.40
CA ALA A 143 -19.33 25.42 20.46
C ALA A 143 -20.16 24.11 20.38
N ALA A 144 -21.42 24.21 19.95
CA ALA A 144 -22.31 23.06 19.90
C ALA A 144 -21.75 21.92 19.01
N TRP A 145 -21.20 22.26 17.86
CA TRP A 145 -20.62 21.26 16.96
C TRP A 145 -19.36 20.61 17.53
N GLU A 146 -18.54 21.33 18.30
CA GLU A 146 -17.35 20.79 18.98
C GLU A 146 -17.75 19.78 20.05
N ARG A 147 -18.80 20.08 20.82
CA ARG A 147 -19.35 19.12 21.80
C ARG A 147 -19.82 17.83 21.13
N ASP A 148 -20.54 17.95 20.01
CA ASP A 148 -21.03 16.79 19.27
C ASP A 148 -19.89 15.94 18.69
N TYR A 149 -18.79 16.55 18.26
CA TYR A 149 -17.56 15.84 17.83
C TYR A 149 -16.92 15.09 19.01
N ILE A 150 -16.82 15.73 20.19
CA ILE A 150 -16.26 15.11 21.40
C ILE A 150 -17.09 13.90 21.84
N GLU A 151 -18.42 14.04 21.87
CA GLU A 151 -19.30 12.96 22.26
C GLU A 151 -19.28 11.81 21.25
N ALA A 152 -19.28 12.12 19.95
CA ALA A 152 -19.15 11.09 18.91
C ALA A 152 -17.86 10.30 19.05
N LEU A 153 -16.72 10.98 19.26
CA LEU A 153 -15.43 10.30 19.44
C LEU A 153 -15.43 9.41 20.69
N GLY A 154 -16.17 9.77 21.71
CA GLY A 154 -16.32 8.97 22.93
C GLY A 154 -16.85 7.55 22.70
N THR A 155 -17.50 7.29 21.58
CA THR A 155 -17.97 5.95 21.21
C THR A 155 -16.88 5.06 20.59
N ARG A 156 -15.72 5.64 20.23
CA ARG A 156 -14.60 4.92 19.62
C ARG A 156 -13.70 4.21 20.63
N TYR A 157 -13.79 4.59 21.92
CA TYR A 157 -12.92 4.11 22.98
C TYR A 157 -13.73 3.49 24.12
N SER A 158 -13.13 2.53 24.81
CA SER A 158 -13.72 1.87 25.97
C SER A 158 -12.65 1.67 27.05
N GLU A 159 -13.01 1.87 28.31
CA GLU A 159 -12.16 1.48 29.45
C GLU A 159 -12.04 -0.05 29.59
N ASN A 160 -12.94 -0.78 28.96
CA ASN A 160 -12.83 -2.23 28.86
C ASN A 160 -11.80 -2.61 27.80
N HIS A 161 -10.65 -3.09 28.22
CA HIS A 161 -9.56 -3.52 27.34
C HIS A 161 -9.91 -4.72 26.43
N ASP A 162 -10.96 -5.47 26.77
CA ASP A 162 -11.44 -6.60 25.95
C ASP A 162 -12.52 -6.17 24.93
N ALA A 163 -12.82 -4.87 24.83
CA ALA A 163 -13.80 -4.38 23.89
C ALA A 163 -13.33 -4.60 22.44
N ASP A 164 -14.22 -5.09 21.59
CA ASP A 164 -13.94 -5.31 20.16
C ASP A 164 -13.82 -3.95 19.44
N GLN A 165 -12.62 -3.63 18.97
CA GLN A 165 -12.35 -2.39 18.23
C GLN A 165 -13.21 -2.27 16.96
N ALA A 166 -13.59 -3.36 16.31
CA ALA A 166 -14.48 -3.32 15.14
C ALA A 166 -15.89 -2.84 15.51
N VAL A 167 -16.38 -3.22 16.70
CA VAL A 167 -17.66 -2.72 17.24
C VAL A 167 -17.53 -1.23 17.55
N LEU A 168 -16.46 -0.81 18.24
CA LEU A 168 -16.22 0.59 18.59
C LEU A 168 -16.08 1.48 17.34
N ASN A 169 -15.39 1.02 16.31
CA ASN A 169 -15.31 1.73 15.03
C ASN A 169 -16.67 1.87 14.36
N THR A 170 -17.54 0.85 14.45
CA THR A 170 -18.90 0.90 13.92
C THR A 170 -19.78 1.89 14.70
N ASP A 171 -19.68 1.91 16.02
CA ASP A 171 -20.38 2.86 16.88
C ASP A 171 -19.94 4.30 16.61
N TYR A 172 -18.63 4.51 16.44
CA TYR A 172 -18.09 5.82 16.05
C TYR A 172 -18.60 6.25 14.68
N ALA A 173 -18.57 5.37 13.67
CA ALA A 173 -19.10 5.68 12.35
C ALA A 173 -20.58 6.07 12.40
N ARG A 174 -21.40 5.41 13.24
CA ARG A 174 -22.79 5.75 13.46
C ARG A 174 -22.93 7.13 14.11
N ALA A 175 -22.21 7.39 15.20
CA ALA A 175 -22.25 8.65 15.91
C ALA A 175 -21.78 9.83 15.03
N MET A 176 -20.68 9.66 14.31
CA MET A 176 -20.16 10.69 13.41
C MET A 176 -21.07 10.94 12.21
N GLY A 177 -21.80 9.92 11.75
CA GLY A 177 -22.85 10.06 10.74
C GLY A 177 -24.03 10.89 11.22
N GLU A 178 -24.37 10.84 12.51
CA GLU A 178 -25.39 11.72 13.11
C GLU A 178 -24.91 13.17 13.17
N VAL A 179 -23.64 13.38 13.53
CA VAL A 179 -23.00 14.71 13.52
C VAL A 179 -23.00 15.30 12.10
N ALA A 180 -22.57 14.54 11.09
CA ALA A 180 -22.56 15.00 9.70
C ALA A 180 -23.97 15.38 9.20
N ARG A 181 -25.00 14.64 9.59
CA ARG A 181 -26.41 14.98 9.25
C ARG A 181 -26.90 16.23 9.99
N ARG A 182 -26.45 16.45 11.24
CA ARG A 182 -26.83 17.62 12.04
C ARG A 182 -26.16 18.91 11.51
N TYR A 183 -24.95 18.78 10.98
CA TYR A 183 -24.15 19.91 10.47
C TYR A 183 -23.83 19.77 8.97
N PRO A 184 -24.83 19.82 8.06
CA PRO A 184 -24.65 19.53 6.63
C PRO A 184 -23.79 20.55 5.88
N ARG A 185 -23.43 21.66 6.52
CA ARG A 185 -22.49 22.67 5.98
C ARG A 185 -21.06 22.47 6.48
N ASP A 186 -20.87 21.64 7.49
CA ASP A 186 -19.53 21.26 7.98
C ASP A 186 -18.99 20.10 7.13
N LEU A 187 -18.14 20.46 6.17
CA LEU A 187 -17.56 19.48 5.25
C LEU A 187 -16.56 18.56 5.96
N ASP A 188 -15.91 19.02 7.04
CA ASP A 188 -15.04 18.18 7.86
C ASP A 188 -15.85 17.10 8.58
N ALA A 189 -17.07 17.39 9.06
CA ALA A 189 -17.94 16.38 9.62
C ALA A 189 -18.27 15.27 8.61
N ALA A 190 -18.51 15.64 7.36
CA ALA A 190 -18.75 14.69 6.27
C ALA A 190 -17.50 13.83 5.97
N VAL A 191 -16.30 14.44 5.96
CA VAL A 191 -15.04 13.73 5.72
C VAL A 191 -14.68 12.81 6.88
N LEU A 192 -14.82 13.24 8.12
CA LEU A 192 -14.60 12.41 9.31
C LEU A 192 -15.59 11.24 9.38
N TYR A 193 -16.83 11.44 8.93
CA TYR A 193 -17.79 10.36 8.78
C TYR A 193 -17.36 9.37 7.67
N ALA A 194 -16.89 9.87 6.52
CA ALA A 194 -16.35 9.02 5.46
C ALA A 194 -15.16 8.19 5.98
N ASP A 195 -14.21 8.81 6.67
CA ASP A 195 -13.08 8.15 7.32
C ASP A 195 -13.54 7.08 8.31
N ALA A 196 -14.49 7.41 9.20
CA ALA A 196 -15.03 6.48 10.17
C ALA A 196 -15.66 5.24 9.50
N VAL A 197 -16.41 5.42 8.40
CA VAL A 197 -16.97 4.31 7.62
C VAL A 197 -15.87 3.50 6.96
N MET A 198 -14.85 4.14 6.37
CA MET A 198 -13.71 3.46 5.75
C MET A 198 -12.95 2.61 6.77
N ASN A 199 -12.78 3.09 8.00
CA ASN A 199 -12.15 2.34 9.10
C ASN A 199 -12.95 1.10 9.54
N THR A 200 -14.27 1.01 9.28
CA THR A 200 -15.04 -0.23 9.53
C THR A 200 -14.78 -1.32 8.49
N MET A 201 -14.09 -1.00 7.41
CA MET A 201 -13.81 -1.89 6.27
C MET A 201 -12.47 -1.54 5.61
N ALA A 202 -11.44 -1.25 6.42
CA ALA A 202 -10.14 -0.82 5.95
C ALA A 202 -9.60 -1.73 4.84
N TRP A 203 -9.28 -1.15 3.68
CA TRP A 203 -8.82 -1.84 2.47
C TRP A 203 -9.80 -2.87 1.85
N ASP A 204 -10.96 -3.11 2.46
CA ASP A 204 -11.98 -4.06 1.99
C ASP A 204 -13.12 -3.35 1.24
N TYR A 205 -12.79 -2.45 0.31
CA TYR A 205 -13.75 -1.61 -0.41
C TYR A 205 -14.34 -2.29 -1.65
N TRP A 206 -13.62 -3.22 -2.27
CA TRP A 206 -13.98 -3.86 -3.53
C TRP A 206 -13.97 -5.38 -3.41
N GLN A 207 -14.83 -6.06 -4.19
CA GLN A 207 -14.76 -7.51 -4.32
C GLN A 207 -13.43 -7.92 -5.01
N PRO A 208 -13.02 -9.20 -4.96
CA PRO A 208 -11.83 -9.67 -5.66
C PRO A 208 -11.81 -9.37 -7.17
N ASP A 209 -13.00 -9.21 -7.79
CA ASP A 209 -13.13 -8.79 -9.19
C ASP A 209 -12.70 -7.34 -9.43
N ARG A 210 -12.43 -6.57 -8.38
CA ARG A 210 -12.08 -5.14 -8.38
C ARG A 210 -13.08 -4.24 -9.15
N VAL A 211 -14.29 -4.72 -9.39
CA VAL A 211 -15.38 -4.03 -10.10
C VAL A 211 -16.57 -3.81 -9.18
N THR A 212 -16.91 -4.82 -8.40
CA THR A 212 -18.08 -4.80 -7.52
C THR A 212 -17.73 -4.15 -6.18
N PRO A 213 -18.33 -3.00 -5.83
CA PRO A 213 -18.07 -2.36 -4.54
C PRO A 213 -18.69 -3.17 -3.39
N LYS A 214 -17.95 -3.29 -2.30
CA LYS A 214 -18.42 -3.91 -1.06
C LYS A 214 -19.14 -2.90 -0.16
N ARG A 215 -20.05 -3.42 0.68
CA ARG A 215 -20.66 -2.69 1.80
C ARG A 215 -21.06 -1.25 1.41
N ARG A 216 -20.51 -0.27 2.10
CA ARG A 216 -20.86 1.15 2.02
C ARG A 216 -19.94 1.96 1.06
N THR A 217 -19.10 1.31 0.28
CA THR A 217 -18.12 1.99 -0.60
C THR A 217 -18.76 3.02 -1.53
N ARG A 218 -19.90 2.69 -2.17
CA ARG A 218 -20.61 3.64 -3.05
C ARG A 218 -21.13 4.87 -2.31
N GLU A 219 -21.62 4.68 -1.08
CA GLU A 219 -22.09 5.78 -0.24
C GLU A 219 -20.95 6.74 0.09
N VAL A 220 -19.79 6.20 0.51
CA VAL A 220 -18.63 7.01 0.86
C VAL A 220 -18.08 7.75 -0.37
N ILE A 221 -18.00 7.11 -1.53
CA ILE A 221 -17.60 7.77 -2.77
C ILE A 221 -18.53 8.94 -3.09
N ALA A 222 -19.84 8.74 -3.05
CA ALA A 222 -20.82 9.80 -3.34
C ALA A 222 -20.73 10.95 -2.34
N LEU A 223 -20.49 10.66 -1.06
CA LEU A 223 -20.29 11.67 -0.02
C LEU A 223 -19.04 12.51 -0.28
N LEU A 224 -17.92 11.87 -0.60
CA LEU A 224 -16.66 12.58 -0.89
C LEU A 224 -16.75 13.39 -2.19
N GLU A 225 -17.44 12.88 -3.22
CA GLU A 225 -17.72 13.65 -4.44
C GLU A 225 -18.56 14.92 -4.14
N ASP A 226 -19.54 14.83 -3.22
CA ASP A 226 -20.31 15.99 -2.79
C ASP A 226 -19.43 17.01 -2.06
N VAL A 227 -18.55 16.55 -1.16
CA VAL A 227 -17.58 17.42 -0.48
C VAL A 227 -16.65 18.09 -1.50
N LEU A 228 -16.05 17.32 -2.41
CA LEU A 228 -15.10 17.83 -3.41
C LEU A 228 -15.74 18.76 -4.45
N ARG A 229 -17.03 18.63 -4.71
CA ARG A 229 -17.78 19.59 -5.53
C ARG A 229 -17.92 20.94 -4.83
N LYS A 230 -18.10 20.95 -3.49
CA LYS A 230 -18.26 22.15 -2.68
C LYS A 230 -16.93 22.80 -2.30
N ARG A 231 -15.92 21.98 -1.99
CA ARG A 231 -14.56 22.37 -1.61
C ARG A 231 -13.54 21.47 -2.31
N PRO A 232 -13.16 21.79 -3.55
CA PRO A 232 -12.29 20.93 -4.37
C PRO A 232 -10.91 20.66 -3.75
N ASP A 233 -10.41 21.59 -2.94
CA ASP A 233 -9.09 21.55 -2.29
C ASP A 233 -9.11 20.93 -0.87
N HIS A 234 -10.22 20.32 -0.45
CA HIS A 234 -10.31 19.71 0.88
C HIS A 234 -9.30 18.54 1.02
N PRO A 235 -8.28 18.64 1.90
CA PRO A 235 -7.16 17.69 1.93
C PRO A 235 -7.62 16.26 2.28
N GLY A 236 -8.40 16.09 3.35
CA GLY A 236 -8.89 14.78 3.77
C GLY A 236 -9.83 14.13 2.75
N ALA A 237 -10.68 14.92 2.05
CA ALA A 237 -11.55 14.37 1.03
C ALA A 237 -10.78 13.89 -0.21
N ASN A 238 -9.78 14.66 -0.66
CA ASN A 238 -8.91 14.23 -1.76
C ASN A 238 -8.11 12.97 -1.40
N HIS A 239 -7.57 12.89 -0.17
CA HIS A 239 -6.86 11.73 0.32
C HIS A 239 -7.74 10.47 0.35
N ALA A 240 -8.89 10.54 1.02
CA ALA A 240 -9.83 9.43 1.11
C ALA A 240 -10.36 8.97 -0.26
N MET A 241 -10.59 9.91 -1.20
CA MET A 241 -11.02 9.58 -2.57
C MET A 241 -9.96 8.78 -3.33
N ILE A 242 -8.68 9.08 -3.14
CA ILE A 242 -7.57 8.30 -3.73
C ILE A 242 -7.63 6.87 -3.23
N HIS A 243 -7.67 6.64 -1.92
CA HIS A 243 -7.72 5.30 -1.34
C HIS A 243 -8.95 4.47 -1.76
N LEU A 244 -10.09 5.11 -1.98
CA LEU A 244 -11.28 4.41 -2.47
C LEU A 244 -11.19 4.04 -3.95
N ALA A 245 -10.54 4.87 -4.76
CA ALA A 245 -10.48 4.71 -6.21
C ALA A 245 -9.33 3.82 -6.69
N GLU A 246 -8.19 3.82 -5.97
CA GLU A 246 -6.96 3.16 -6.43
C GLU A 246 -7.12 1.66 -6.68
N ALA A 247 -7.82 0.93 -5.80
CA ALA A 247 -8.10 -0.50 -5.95
C ALA A 247 -9.29 -0.81 -6.87
N GLY A 248 -10.06 0.21 -7.22
CA GLY A 248 -11.31 0.05 -7.97
C GLY A 248 -11.14 0.00 -9.50
N PRO A 249 -12.27 -0.11 -10.22
CA PRO A 249 -12.27 -0.22 -11.67
C PRO A 249 -11.96 1.10 -12.39
N GLU A 250 -12.16 2.23 -11.72
CA GLU A 250 -12.05 3.57 -12.31
C GLU A 250 -11.09 4.47 -11.52
N PRO A 251 -9.78 4.15 -11.46
CA PRO A 251 -8.82 4.97 -10.71
C PRO A 251 -8.74 6.41 -11.23
N ARG A 252 -9.06 6.67 -12.50
CA ARG A 252 -9.14 8.02 -13.10
C ARG A 252 -10.14 8.93 -12.40
N ARG A 253 -11.12 8.38 -11.67
CA ARG A 253 -12.07 9.15 -10.85
C ARG A 253 -11.35 10.04 -9.82
N ALA A 254 -10.24 9.56 -9.28
CA ALA A 254 -9.44 10.32 -8.31
C ALA A 254 -8.29 11.11 -8.93
N LEU A 255 -8.15 11.18 -10.27
CA LEU A 255 -7.04 11.90 -10.90
C LEU A 255 -7.04 13.39 -10.52
N ALA A 256 -8.22 14.04 -10.49
CA ALA A 256 -8.33 15.42 -10.04
C ALA A 256 -7.93 15.60 -8.56
N SER A 257 -8.18 14.60 -7.71
CA SER A 257 -7.73 14.61 -6.31
C SER A 257 -6.20 14.47 -6.20
N ALA A 258 -5.62 13.58 -6.99
CA ALA A 258 -4.17 13.42 -7.10
C ALA A 258 -3.49 14.73 -7.54
N ASP A 259 -3.98 15.34 -8.62
CA ASP A 259 -3.42 16.58 -9.16
C ASP A 259 -3.49 17.75 -8.16
N ARG A 260 -4.54 17.80 -7.33
CA ARG A 260 -4.69 18.83 -6.28
C ARG A 260 -3.70 18.60 -5.13
N LEU A 261 -3.51 17.36 -4.67
CA LEU A 261 -2.59 17.07 -3.58
C LEU A 261 -1.12 17.21 -3.98
N LYS A 262 -0.79 17.10 -5.26
CA LYS A 262 0.58 17.10 -5.81
C LYS A 262 1.49 18.18 -5.23
N PHE A 263 0.95 19.38 -4.93
CA PHE A 263 1.69 20.54 -4.41
C PHE A 263 0.96 21.24 -3.26
N TYR A 264 -0.11 20.65 -2.74
CA TYR A 264 -0.97 21.31 -1.77
C TYR A 264 -0.28 21.52 -0.42
N ALA A 265 0.38 20.51 0.11
CA ALA A 265 0.98 20.51 1.45
C ALA A 265 2.41 19.92 1.42
N PRO A 266 3.41 20.68 0.93
CA PRO A 266 4.78 20.20 0.75
C PRO A 266 5.46 19.66 2.01
N ASP A 267 5.03 20.07 3.22
CA ASP A 267 5.57 19.60 4.50
C ASP A 267 4.80 18.37 5.06
N ALA A 268 3.76 17.89 4.37
CA ALA A 268 3.01 16.69 4.72
C ALA A 268 3.35 15.54 3.76
N GLY A 269 4.47 14.84 4.00
CA GLY A 269 5.06 13.88 3.06
C GLY A 269 4.08 12.84 2.54
N HIS A 270 3.21 12.26 3.40
CA HIS A 270 2.23 11.29 2.95
C HIS A 270 1.19 11.90 1.98
N LEU A 271 0.71 13.14 2.21
CA LEU A 271 -0.19 13.80 1.24
C LEU A 271 0.49 14.10 -0.10
N VAL A 272 1.80 14.40 -0.08
CA VAL A 272 2.61 14.59 -1.31
C VAL A 272 2.81 13.28 -2.07
N HIS A 273 2.90 12.16 -1.36
CA HIS A 273 2.99 10.81 -1.92
C HIS A 273 1.68 10.33 -2.57
N MET A 274 0.54 10.65 -1.98
CA MET A 274 -0.77 10.11 -2.37
C MET A 274 -1.12 10.18 -3.87
N PRO A 275 -0.76 11.23 -4.62
CA PRO A 275 -0.94 11.26 -6.07
C PRO A 275 -0.36 10.05 -6.80
N SER A 276 0.74 9.49 -6.30
CA SER A 276 1.43 8.38 -6.96
C SER A 276 0.58 7.12 -7.07
N HIS A 277 -0.30 6.85 -6.12
CA HIS A 277 -1.25 5.74 -6.17
C HIS A 277 -2.11 5.79 -7.43
N ILE A 278 -2.65 6.96 -7.74
CA ILE A 278 -3.47 7.13 -8.95
C ILE A 278 -2.59 7.20 -10.19
N TYR A 279 -1.47 7.89 -10.15
CA TYR A 279 -0.58 8.03 -11.30
C TYR A 279 -0.07 6.67 -11.80
N MET A 280 0.31 5.74 -10.91
CA MET A 280 0.66 4.37 -11.29
C MET A 280 -0.50 3.67 -12.00
N ARG A 281 -1.72 3.80 -11.48
CA ARG A 281 -2.92 3.13 -12.02
C ARG A 281 -3.43 3.71 -13.34
N VAL A 282 -3.02 4.93 -13.70
CA VAL A 282 -3.46 5.59 -14.94
C VAL A 282 -2.35 5.74 -15.98
N GLY A 283 -1.15 5.19 -15.70
CA GLY A 283 -0.03 5.17 -16.64
C GLY A 283 0.85 6.43 -16.63
N LEU A 284 0.79 7.21 -15.56
CA LEU A 284 1.60 8.42 -15.35
C LEU A 284 2.80 8.11 -14.43
N TYR A 285 3.63 7.13 -14.84
CA TYR A 285 4.71 6.59 -14.00
C TYR A 285 5.76 7.64 -13.62
N HIS A 286 6.08 8.53 -14.55
CA HIS A 286 7.01 9.63 -14.27
C HIS A 286 6.46 10.60 -13.21
N GLU A 287 5.18 10.93 -13.29
CA GLU A 287 4.53 11.77 -12.28
C GLU A 287 4.48 11.08 -10.91
N ALA A 288 4.32 9.74 -10.90
CA ALA A 288 4.39 8.94 -9.68
C ALA A 288 5.80 8.99 -9.07
N ALA A 289 6.85 8.85 -9.89
CA ALA A 289 8.24 9.00 -9.44
C ALA A 289 8.48 10.39 -8.84
N LEU A 290 8.12 11.46 -9.55
CA LEU A 290 8.28 12.84 -9.08
C LEU A 290 7.51 13.14 -7.78
N ALA A 291 6.32 12.54 -7.60
CA ALA A 291 5.57 12.68 -6.36
C ALA A 291 6.31 12.05 -5.18
N ASN A 292 6.86 10.85 -5.37
CA ASN A 292 7.60 10.16 -4.32
C ASN A 292 8.98 10.76 -4.03
N GLU A 293 9.69 11.32 -5.02
CA GLU A 293 10.91 12.09 -4.78
C GLU A 293 10.65 13.28 -3.85
N ARG A 294 9.54 14.01 -4.08
CA ARG A 294 9.12 15.12 -3.22
C ARG A 294 8.69 14.65 -1.83
N ALA A 295 7.91 13.57 -1.77
CA ALA A 295 7.46 12.98 -0.51
C ALA A 295 8.64 12.53 0.35
N ALA A 296 9.58 11.79 -0.22
CA ALA A 296 10.80 11.35 0.46
C ALA A 296 11.65 12.52 0.99
N LEU A 297 11.74 13.63 0.21
CA LEU A 297 12.41 14.83 0.68
C LEU A 297 11.67 15.50 1.84
N SER A 298 10.34 15.57 1.77
CA SER A 298 9.49 16.07 2.86
C SER A 298 9.68 15.25 4.13
N ASP A 299 9.62 13.91 4.02
CA ASP A 299 9.78 13.00 5.15
C ASP A 299 11.16 13.10 5.79
N ARG A 300 12.23 13.15 5.00
CA ARG A 300 13.59 13.36 5.54
C ARG A 300 13.72 14.66 6.32
N ARG A 301 13.10 15.76 5.83
CA ARG A 301 13.09 17.04 6.54
C ARG A 301 12.29 16.95 7.85
N TYR A 302 11.11 16.35 7.81
CA TYR A 302 10.28 16.11 8.99
C TYR A 302 11.04 15.27 10.03
N ILE A 303 11.60 14.12 9.64
CA ILE A 303 12.34 13.21 10.51
C ILE A 303 13.53 13.94 11.16
N ALA A 304 14.30 14.70 10.37
CA ALA A 304 15.45 15.44 10.88
C ALA A 304 15.04 16.59 11.82
N GLN A 305 13.98 17.35 11.48
CA GLN A 305 13.54 18.50 12.26
C GLN A 305 12.89 18.08 13.59
N CYS A 306 12.07 17.02 13.57
CA CYS A 306 11.31 16.56 14.72
C CYS A 306 11.98 15.42 15.46
N GLN A 307 13.12 14.89 14.97
CA GLN A 307 13.75 13.66 15.47
C GLN A 307 12.72 12.52 15.58
N ALA A 308 11.84 12.45 14.58
CA ALA A 308 10.68 11.58 14.59
C ALA A 308 11.09 10.11 14.62
N GLN A 309 10.38 9.34 15.42
CA GLN A 309 10.53 7.90 15.61
C GLN A 309 9.14 7.23 15.52
N GLY A 310 9.10 5.91 15.57
CA GLY A 310 7.86 5.15 15.56
C GLY A 310 7.29 4.90 14.18
N TYR A 311 5.96 4.77 14.09
CA TYR A 311 5.28 4.24 12.92
C TYR A 311 5.47 5.08 11.65
N TYR A 312 5.36 6.41 11.71
CA TYR A 312 5.45 7.24 10.51
C TYR A 312 6.83 7.12 9.82
N PRO A 313 7.98 7.37 10.48
CA PRO A 313 9.27 7.19 9.83
C PRO A 313 9.63 5.72 9.55
N GLY A 314 9.04 4.77 10.28
CA GLY A 314 9.30 3.34 10.12
C GLY A 314 8.47 2.66 9.03
N ALA A 315 7.29 3.19 8.69
CA ALA A 315 6.38 2.61 7.72
C ALA A 315 6.14 3.52 6.51
N TYR A 316 5.68 4.76 6.70
CA TYR A 316 5.31 5.64 5.57
C TYR A 316 6.52 6.10 4.76
N TYR A 317 7.62 6.47 5.40
CA TYR A 317 8.82 6.88 4.67
C TYR A 317 9.43 5.75 3.82
N PRO A 318 9.66 4.53 4.32
CA PRO A 318 10.09 3.40 3.49
C PRO A 318 9.08 3.03 2.40
N HIS A 319 7.78 3.19 2.64
CA HIS A 319 6.74 2.97 1.65
C HIS A 319 6.86 3.96 0.47
N ASN A 320 7.09 5.24 0.73
CA ASN A 320 7.30 6.25 -0.30
C ASN A 320 8.56 5.95 -1.14
N GLU A 321 9.64 5.50 -0.49
CA GLU A 321 10.85 5.08 -1.18
C GLU A 321 10.64 3.80 -2.00
N HIS A 322 9.82 2.84 -1.51
CA HIS A 322 9.46 1.64 -2.24
C HIS A 322 8.61 1.93 -3.48
N PHE A 323 7.68 2.88 -3.37
CA PHE A 323 6.91 3.37 -4.53
C PHE A 323 7.81 4.01 -5.58
N LEU A 324 8.80 4.80 -5.15
CA LEU A 324 9.76 5.42 -6.04
C LEU A 324 10.60 4.38 -6.79
N TRP A 325 11.08 3.35 -6.09
CA TRP A 325 11.74 2.21 -6.70
C TRP A 325 10.85 1.53 -7.74
N TRP A 326 9.60 1.30 -7.39
CA TRP A 326 8.64 0.63 -8.27
C TRP A 326 8.35 1.44 -9.53
N ALA A 327 8.14 2.75 -9.42
CA ALA A 327 7.99 3.65 -10.56
C ALA A 327 9.21 3.61 -11.47
N PHE A 328 10.43 3.64 -10.94
CA PHE A 328 11.67 3.53 -11.73
C PHE A 328 11.74 2.20 -12.51
N THR A 329 11.25 1.09 -11.94
CA THR A 329 11.23 -0.20 -12.67
C THR A 329 10.25 -0.18 -13.86
N PHE A 330 9.14 0.56 -13.75
CA PHE A 330 8.18 0.74 -14.84
C PHE A 330 8.70 1.66 -15.94
N GLU A 331 9.48 2.68 -15.59
CA GLU A 331 10.10 3.62 -16.53
C GLU A 331 11.39 3.11 -17.19
N GLY A 332 11.91 1.94 -16.81
CA GLY A 332 13.19 1.44 -17.32
C GLY A 332 14.41 2.22 -16.82
N ARG A 333 14.34 2.89 -15.72
CA ARG A 333 15.39 3.69 -15.04
C ARG A 333 16.25 2.78 -14.14
N ARG A 334 17.05 1.96 -14.78
CA ARG A 334 17.83 0.90 -14.13
C ARG A 334 18.73 1.44 -13.02
N LYS A 335 19.49 2.50 -13.30
CA LYS A 335 20.48 3.05 -12.34
C LYS A 335 19.81 3.53 -11.07
N GLU A 336 18.74 4.30 -11.23
CA GLU A 336 17.99 4.83 -10.09
C GLU A 336 17.26 3.71 -9.33
N ALA A 337 16.71 2.71 -10.03
CA ALA A 337 16.07 1.56 -9.39
C ALA A 337 17.07 0.78 -8.51
N PHE A 338 18.30 0.53 -8.97
CA PHE A 338 19.33 -0.11 -8.16
C PHE A 338 19.75 0.75 -6.96
N ALA A 339 19.98 2.04 -7.16
CA ALA A 339 20.35 2.95 -6.07
C ALA A 339 19.26 3.00 -5.00
N LYS A 340 17.99 3.02 -5.43
CA LYS A 340 16.84 3.06 -4.53
C LYS A 340 16.64 1.73 -3.80
N ALA A 341 16.79 0.59 -4.47
CA ALA A 341 16.77 -0.72 -3.83
C ALA A 341 17.83 -0.83 -2.71
N ASP A 342 19.06 -0.37 -2.98
CA ASP A 342 20.13 -0.35 -1.97
C ASP A 342 19.81 0.56 -0.78
N GLU A 343 19.15 1.70 -1.02
CA GLU A 343 18.71 2.63 0.03
C GLU A 343 17.62 1.99 0.90
N ILE A 344 16.60 1.38 0.29
CA ILE A 344 15.49 0.75 1.01
C ILE A 344 15.98 -0.44 1.84
N VAL A 345 16.88 -1.28 1.30
CA VAL A 345 17.47 -2.40 2.06
C VAL A 345 18.24 -1.88 3.27
N ARG A 346 18.97 -0.76 3.16
CA ARG A 346 19.63 -0.14 4.32
C ARG A 346 18.62 0.40 5.33
N LEU A 347 17.53 1.02 4.88
CA LEU A 347 16.45 1.50 5.76
C LEU A 347 15.80 0.35 6.51
N ALA A 348 15.46 -0.74 5.83
CA ALA A 348 14.86 -1.93 6.43
C ALA A 348 15.73 -2.57 7.53
N ASN A 349 17.04 -2.41 7.45
CA ASN A 349 18.00 -2.89 8.45
C ASN A 349 18.39 -1.83 9.49
N SER A 350 17.81 -0.64 9.43
CA SER A 350 18.06 0.44 10.41
C SER A 350 17.12 0.32 11.62
N PRO A 351 17.49 0.88 12.78
CA PRO A 351 16.60 0.96 13.95
C PRO A 351 15.32 1.77 13.71
N MET A 352 15.26 2.56 12.62
CA MET A 352 14.12 3.39 12.25
C MET A 352 12.94 2.54 11.73
N CYS A 353 13.21 1.56 10.88
CA CYS A 353 12.22 0.55 10.50
C CYS A 353 12.11 -0.45 11.64
N GLY A 354 10.99 -0.52 12.31
CA GLY A 354 10.75 -1.41 13.43
C GLY A 354 11.21 -2.86 13.25
N THR A 355 10.94 -3.72 14.18
CA THR A 355 11.38 -5.13 14.20
C THR A 355 10.43 -6.08 13.45
N SER A 356 9.36 -5.57 12.80
CA SER A 356 8.38 -6.40 12.11
C SER A 356 9.02 -7.24 11.01
N VAL A 357 8.96 -8.57 11.17
CA VAL A 357 9.46 -9.54 10.18
C VAL A 357 8.74 -9.38 8.84
N VAL A 358 7.44 -9.05 8.85
CA VAL A 358 6.61 -8.86 7.67
C VAL A 358 7.07 -7.64 6.86
N GLU A 359 7.35 -6.52 7.52
CA GLU A 359 7.82 -5.31 6.83
C GLU A 359 9.22 -5.52 6.24
N LYS A 360 10.13 -6.14 6.99
CA LYS A 360 11.47 -6.47 6.48
C LYS A 360 11.42 -7.39 5.27
N ALA A 361 10.59 -8.44 5.31
CA ALA A 361 10.45 -9.40 4.22
C ALA A 361 9.97 -8.78 2.90
N ARG A 362 9.39 -7.57 2.92
CA ARG A 362 9.00 -6.84 1.70
C ARG A 362 10.17 -6.11 1.04
N PHE A 363 11.25 -5.87 1.76
CA PHE A 363 12.33 -4.97 1.32
C PHE A 363 13.68 -5.66 1.13
N THR A 364 13.96 -6.73 1.86
CA THR A 364 15.29 -7.37 1.91
C THR A 364 15.77 -7.86 0.55
N HIS A 365 14.87 -8.29 -0.33
CA HIS A 365 15.19 -8.86 -1.64
C HIS A 365 15.07 -7.86 -2.82
N LEU A 366 14.78 -6.56 -2.58
CA LEU A 366 14.55 -5.59 -3.67
C LEU A 366 15.72 -5.46 -4.64
N ARG A 367 16.97 -5.53 -4.16
CA ARG A 367 18.14 -5.50 -5.03
C ARG A 367 18.14 -6.70 -6.01
N LEU A 368 17.78 -7.87 -5.54
CA LEU A 368 17.69 -9.08 -6.36
C LEU A 368 16.54 -8.99 -7.37
N LEU A 369 15.38 -8.49 -6.95
CA LEU A 369 14.24 -8.22 -7.84
C LEU A 369 14.62 -7.22 -8.94
N THR A 370 15.36 -6.16 -8.59
CA THR A 370 15.88 -5.19 -9.55
C THR A 370 16.80 -5.87 -10.57
N ALA A 371 17.71 -6.74 -10.12
CA ALA A 371 18.60 -7.47 -10.99
C ALA A 371 17.84 -8.39 -11.97
N VAL A 372 16.80 -9.08 -11.51
CA VAL A 372 15.93 -9.88 -12.39
C VAL A 372 15.21 -8.99 -13.41
N ARG A 373 14.63 -7.87 -12.97
CA ARG A 373 13.89 -6.97 -13.85
C ARG A 373 14.73 -6.43 -15.00
N PHE A 374 16.00 -6.15 -14.72
CA PHE A 374 16.91 -5.57 -15.71
C PHE A 374 17.90 -6.56 -16.32
N GLY A 375 17.74 -7.85 -16.08
CA GLY A 375 18.55 -8.91 -16.69
C GLY A 375 20.02 -8.90 -16.27
N ASP A 376 20.30 -8.47 -15.03
CA ASP A 376 21.68 -8.46 -14.48
C ASP A 376 22.02 -9.85 -13.92
N TRP A 377 22.24 -10.79 -14.84
CA TRP A 377 22.46 -12.19 -14.51
C TRP A 377 23.71 -12.42 -13.66
N GLU A 378 24.76 -11.66 -13.88
CA GLU A 378 26.00 -11.76 -13.09
C GLU A 378 25.76 -11.35 -11.64
N ALA A 379 25.06 -10.23 -11.42
CA ALA A 379 24.71 -9.78 -10.06
C ALA A 379 23.83 -10.81 -9.33
N ILE A 380 22.89 -11.47 -10.03
CA ILE A 380 22.05 -12.52 -9.45
C ILE A 380 22.89 -13.72 -9.01
N LEU A 381 23.79 -14.20 -9.88
CA LEU A 381 24.61 -15.37 -9.60
C LEU A 381 25.69 -15.12 -8.53
N ALA A 382 26.11 -13.87 -8.38
CA ALA A 382 27.04 -13.44 -7.33
C ALA A 382 26.35 -13.18 -5.98
N ALA A 383 25.01 -13.10 -5.93
CA ALA A 383 24.27 -12.83 -4.70
C ALA A 383 24.43 -13.98 -3.69
N THR A 384 24.71 -13.62 -2.44
CA THR A 384 24.82 -14.58 -1.33
C THR A 384 23.45 -15.18 -1.03
N GLU A 385 23.42 -16.47 -0.72
CA GLU A 385 22.21 -17.15 -0.28
C GLU A 385 21.73 -16.56 1.04
N PRO A 386 20.42 -16.23 1.16
CA PRO A 386 19.84 -15.74 2.41
C PRO A 386 19.92 -16.80 3.52
N PRO A 387 19.95 -16.38 4.81
CA PRO A 387 19.95 -17.28 5.95
C PRO A 387 18.81 -18.31 5.92
N ALA A 388 19.03 -19.49 6.49
CA ALA A 388 18.05 -20.57 6.47
C ALA A 388 16.69 -20.20 7.10
N GLY A 389 16.66 -19.24 8.03
CA GLY A 389 15.43 -18.74 8.66
C GLY A 389 14.61 -17.77 7.80
N GLU A 390 15.17 -17.28 6.70
CA GLU A 390 14.52 -16.34 5.78
C GLU A 390 13.90 -17.09 4.59
N ALA A 391 12.84 -17.85 4.86
CA ALA A 391 12.28 -18.81 3.90
C ALA A 391 11.82 -18.17 2.58
N LEU A 392 11.12 -17.04 2.63
CA LEU A 392 10.62 -16.35 1.43
C LEU A 392 11.78 -15.76 0.63
N ASP A 393 12.78 -15.14 1.28
CA ASP A 393 13.95 -14.59 0.59
C ASP A 393 14.75 -15.71 -0.12
N ARG A 394 14.83 -16.89 0.48
CA ARG A 394 15.45 -18.05 -0.18
C ARG A 394 14.65 -18.53 -1.40
N VAL A 395 13.32 -18.52 -1.34
CA VAL A 395 12.47 -18.82 -2.52
C VAL A 395 12.79 -17.84 -3.66
N ILE A 396 12.82 -16.54 -3.35
CA ILE A 396 13.13 -15.48 -4.32
C ILE A 396 14.56 -15.62 -4.87
N TRP A 397 15.52 -15.95 -4.01
CA TRP A 397 16.92 -16.17 -4.42
C TRP A 397 17.06 -17.35 -5.39
N HIS A 398 16.47 -18.52 -5.10
CA HIS A 398 16.50 -19.68 -5.99
C HIS A 398 15.77 -19.42 -7.31
N TRP A 399 14.60 -18.76 -7.27
CA TRP A 399 13.87 -18.36 -8.46
C TRP A 399 14.69 -17.42 -9.37
N ALA A 400 15.33 -16.42 -8.79
CA ALA A 400 16.17 -15.48 -9.54
C ALA A 400 17.34 -16.20 -10.22
N ARG A 401 18.00 -17.13 -9.52
CA ARG A 401 19.10 -17.96 -10.05
C ARG A 401 18.61 -18.91 -11.13
N ALA A 402 17.43 -19.55 -10.95
CA ALA A 402 16.83 -20.37 -12.00
C ALA A 402 16.62 -19.57 -13.29
N THR A 403 16.16 -18.33 -13.16
CA THR A 403 15.97 -17.40 -14.28
C THR A 403 17.31 -17.03 -14.93
N ALA A 404 18.33 -16.67 -14.13
CA ALA A 404 19.65 -16.30 -14.63
C ALA A 404 20.34 -17.47 -15.35
N PHE A 405 20.37 -18.65 -14.77
CA PHE A 405 20.95 -19.84 -15.40
C PHE A 405 20.22 -20.22 -16.70
N ALA A 406 18.87 -20.12 -16.72
CA ALA A 406 18.11 -20.37 -17.93
C ALA A 406 18.45 -19.37 -19.04
N ALA A 407 18.61 -18.08 -18.70
CA ALA A 407 18.99 -17.04 -19.64
C ALA A 407 20.41 -17.26 -20.23
N GLN A 408 21.31 -17.87 -19.46
CA GLN A 408 22.69 -18.23 -19.90
C GLN A 408 22.78 -19.60 -20.59
N GLY A 409 21.66 -20.33 -20.72
CA GLY A 409 21.63 -21.66 -21.35
C GLY A 409 22.11 -22.80 -20.43
N GLU A 410 22.36 -22.53 -19.15
CA GLU A 410 22.83 -23.48 -18.14
C GLU A 410 21.70 -24.37 -17.63
N THR A 411 21.15 -25.23 -18.52
CA THR A 411 19.94 -26.04 -18.29
C THR A 411 19.98 -26.86 -17.00
N ALA A 412 21.12 -27.49 -16.68
CA ALA A 412 21.22 -28.34 -15.49
C ALA A 412 21.14 -27.51 -14.19
N ALA A 413 21.78 -26.35 -14.17
CA ALA A 413 21.73 -25.42 -13.04
C ALA A 413 20.32 -24.82 -12.88
N ALA A 414 19.70 -24.34 -13.95
CA ALA A 414 18.33 -23.84 -13.94
C ALA A 414 17.34 -24.83 -13.35
N ARG A 415 17.45 -26.11 -13.71
CA ARG A 415 16.60 -27.18 -13.17
C ARG A 415 16.82 -27.43 -11.67
N ARG A 416 18.06 -27.40 -11.19
CA ARG A 416 18.35 -27.55 -9.76
C ARG A 416 17.75 -26.42 -8.96
N GLU A 417 17.94 -25.19 -9.40
CA GLU A 417 17.41 -24.00 -8.72
C GLU A 417 15.86 -23.99 -8.76
N ALA A 418 15.23 -24.37 -9.87
CA ALA A 418 13.78 -24.49 -9.95
C ALA A 418 13.22 -25.61 -9.04
N ALA A 419 13.95 -26.71 -8.84
CA ALA A 419 13.57 -27.75 -7.89
C ALA A 419 13.65 -27.24 -6.44
N ALA A 420 14.71 -26.51 -6.08
CA ALA A 420 14.85 -25.88 -4.77
C ALA A 420 13.75 -24.82 -4.52
N THR A 421 13.43 -23.99 -5.54
CA THR A 421 12.31 -23.04 -5.46
C THR A 421 11.00 -23.76 -5.16
N ARG A 422 10.72 -24.89 -5.83
CA ARG A 422 9.50 -25.68 -5.62
C ARG A 422 9.42 -26.23 -4.21
N GLU A 423 10.51 -26.82 -3.72
CA GLU A 423 10.57 -27.40 -2.38
C GLU A 423 10.33 -26.36 -1.30
N LEU A 424 11.05 -25.23 -1.37
CA LEU A 424 10.91 -24.14 -0.40
C LEU A 424 9.53 -23.47 -0.47
N ALA A 425 8.97 -23.24 -1.66
CA ALA A 425 7.65 -22.66 -1.83
C ALA A 425 6.52 -23.49 -1.23
N GLY A 426 6.72 -24.82 -1.10
CA GLY A 426 5.77 -25.72 -0.44
C GLY A 426 6.06 -25.98 1.03
N SER A 427 7.00 -25.28 1.65
CA SER A 427 7.43 -25.54 3.03
C SER A 427 6.49 -24.91 4.08
N ASP A 428 6.42 -25.54 5.26
CA ASP A 428 5.70 -24.98 6.42
C ASP A 428 6.25 -23.61 6.83
N ALA A 429 7.53 -23.35 6.59
CA ALA A 429 8.16 -22.08 6.91
C ALA A 429 7.59 -20.92 6.06
N VAL A 430 7.33 -21.15 4.77
CA VAL A 430 6.65 -20.15 3.92
C VAL A 430 5.18 -20.02 4.32
N ALA A 431 4.49 -21.14 4.58
CA ALA A 431 3.11 -21.13 5.01
C ALA A 431 2.91 -20.36 6.34
N ALA A 432 3.86 -20.45 7.26
CA ALA A 432 3.83 -19.71 8.53
C ALA A 432 3.98 -18.20 8.37
N MET A 433 4.52 -17.71 7.24
CA MET A 433 4.65 -16.29 6.93
C MET A 433 3.38 -15.70 6.27
N ASP A 434 2.44 -16.57 5.84
CA ASP A 434 1.29 -16.14 5.05
C ASP A 434 0.32 -15.28 5.86
N SER A 435 -0.01 -14.10 5.37
CA SER A 435 -0.92 -13.16 6.02
C SER A 435 -1.56 -12.23 4.98
N PRO A 436 -2.63 -11.51 5.33
CA PRO A 436 -3.20 -10.49 4.46
C PRO A 436 -2.22 -9.37 4.05
N TYR A 437 -1.20 -9.13 4.87
CA TYR A 437 -0.17 -8.10 4.63
C TYR A 437 1.08 -8.65 3.91
N LEU A 438 1.22 -9.96 3.84
CA LEU A 438 2.27 -10.66 3.11
C LEU A 438 1.73 -12.01 2.64
N PRO A 439 1.12 -12.11 1.44
CA PRO A 439 0.62 -13.39 0.88
C PRO A 439 1.80 -14.25 0.42
N ALA A 440 2.58 -14.74 1.39
CA ALA A 440 3.85 -15.44 1.16
C ALA A 440 3.69 -16.69 0.31
N VAL A 441 2.61 -17.45 0.53
CA VAL A 441 2.29 -18.66 -0.26
C VAL A 441 2.03 -18.30 -1.73
N ALA A 442 1.30 -17.21 -2.01
CA ALA A 442 1.03 -16.79 -3.38
C ALA A 442 2.30 -16.25 -4.06
N ILE A 443 3.09 -15.43 -3.38
CA ILE A 443 4.38 -14.91 -3.88
C ILE A 443 5.32 -16.08 -4.22
N ALA A 444 5.49 -17.02 -3.30
CA ALA A 444 6.32 -18.21 -3.50
C ALA A 444 5.79 -19.11 -4.62
N GLY A 445 4.46 -19.20 -4.76
CA GLY A 445 3.80 -19.94 -5.84
C GLY A 445 4.07 -19.33 -7.22
N ILE A 446 4.01 -18.00 -7.35
CA ILE A 446 4.36 -17.28 -8.59
C ILE A 446 5.83 -17.52 -8.93
N ALA A 447 6.74 -17.31 -7.97
CA ALA A 447 8.18 -17.57 -8.14
C ALA A 447 8.45 -19.00 -8.61
N ARG A 448 7.79 -19.99 -7.99
CA ARG A 448 7.87 -21.40 -8.39
C ARG A 448 7.44 -21.62 -9.83
N HIS A 449 6.29 -21.13 -10.23
CA HIS A 449 5.77 -21.34 -11.58
C HIS A 449 6.65 -20.68 -12.65
N ILE A 450 7.21 -19.50 -12.37
CA ILE A 450 8.14 -18.84 -13.29
C ILE A 450 9.45 -19.62 -13.37
N ALA A 451 10.01 -20.11 -12.26
CA ALA A 451 11.21 -20.95 -12.25
C ALA A 451 11.00 -22.27 -13.02
N GLU A 452 9.84 -22.91 -12.85
CA GLU A 452 9.46 -24.11 -13.61
C GLU A 452 9.36 -23.84 -15.10
N SER A 453 8.77 -22.71 -15.49
CA SER A 453 8.71 -22.25 -16.88
C SER A 453 10.11 -22.07 -17.47
N ARG A 454 11.01 -21.36 -16.76
CA ARG A 454 12.39 -21.14 -17.22
C ARG A 454 13.15 -22.47 -17.36
N ALA A 455 12.99 -23.41 -16.43
CA ALA A 455 13.57 -24.75 -16.52
C ALA A 455 12.97 -25.59 -17.67
N ALA A 456 11.69 -25.41 -17.99
CA ALA A 456 11.02 -26.06 -19.12
C ALA A 456 11.54 -25.53 -20.46
N LEU A 457 11.69 -24.21 -20.61
CA LEU A 457 12.29 -23.59 -21.79
C LEU A 457 13.71 -24.07 -22.05
N ALA A 458 14.54 -24.16 -21.02
CA ALA A 458 15.90 -24.65 -21.11
C ALA A 458 16.01 -26.09 -21.67
N ARG A 459 14.94 -26.90 -21.57
CA ARG A 459 14.80 -28.25 -22.16
C ARG A 459 13.92 -28.27 -23.42
N ARG A 460 13.52 -27.12 -23.94
CA ARG A 460 12.65 -26.96 -25.13
C ARG A 460 11.24 -27.55 -24.96
N ALA A 461 10.74 -27.64 -23.75
CA ALA A 461 9.37 -28.05 -23.42
C ALA A 461 8.46 -26.80 -23.36
N ASN A 462 8.18 -26.23 -24.52
CA ASN A 462 7.53 -24.93 -24.63
C ASN A 462 6.09 -24.93 -24.08
N ASP A 463 5.34 -26.01 -24.30
CA ASP A 463 3.95 -26.11 -23.81
C ASP A 463 3.93 -26.17 -22.26
N ASP A 464 4.85 -26.91 -21.64
CA ASP A 464 4.99 -26.95 -20.18
C ASP A 464 5.33 -25.56 -19.64
N ALA A 465 6.22 -24.83 -20.34
CA ALA A 465 6.62 -23.49 -19.93
C ALA A 465 5.45 -22.50 -19.97
N ILE A 466 4.65 -22.53 -21.04
CA ILE A 466 3.47 -21.67 -21.19
C ILE A 466 2.42 -22.05 -20.13
N ALA A 467 2.18 -23.34 -19.89
CA ALA A 467 1.23 -23.81 -18.89
C ALA A 467 1.61 -23.32 -17.48
N ALA A 468 2.90 -23.41 -17.12
CA ALA A 468 3.40 -22.89 -15.83
C ALA A 468 3.19 -21.38 -15.71
N LEU A 469 3.46 -20.58 -16.75
CA LEU A 469 3.23 -19.13 -16.70
C LEU A 469 1.75 -18.75 -16.65
N ARG A 470 0.88 -19.50 -17.31
CA ARG A 470 -0.57 -19.29 -17.17
C ARG A 470 -1.04 -19.56 -15.74
N ALA A 471 -0.46 -20.55 -15.06
CA ALA A 471 -0.71 -20.81 -13.65
C ALA A 471 -0.18 -19.65 -12.75
N ALA A 472 1.00 -19.11 -13.07
CA ALA A 472 1.53 -17.94 -12.36
C ALA A 472 0.63 -16.70 -12.52
N VAL A 473 0.16 -16.41 -13.74
CA VAL A 473 -0.78 -15.32 -14.01
C VAL A 473 -2.10 -15.50 -13.26
N ALA A 474 -2.67 -16.73 -13.29
CA ALA A 474 -3.91 -17.01 -12.58
C ALA A 474 -3.76 -16.82 -11.06
N LEU A 475 -2.60 -17.16 -10.49
CA LEU A 475 -2.31 -16.94 -9.08
C LEU A 475 -2.13 -15.46 -8.76
N GLU A 476 -1.41 -14.70 -9.59
CA GLU A 476 -1.26 -13.24 -9.45
C GLU A 476 -2.63 -12.53 -9.47
N ASP A 477 -3.54 -12.94 -10.36
CA ASP A 477 -4.88 -12.37 -10.48
C ASP A 477 -5.75 -12.58 -9.23
N THR A 478 -5.42 -13.55 -8.38
CA THR A 478 -6.12 -13.79 -7.10
C THR A 478 -5.56 -12.98 -5.94
N MET A 479 -4.41 -12.32 -6.12
CA MET A 479 -3.77 -11.60 -5.02
C MET A 479 -4.59 -10.36 -4.62
N PRO A 480 -4.66 -10.04 -3.31
CA PRO A 480 -5.29 -8.82 -2.88
C PRO A 480 -4.58 -7.59 -3.47
N TYR A 481 -5.34 -6.50 -3.62
CA TYR A 481 -4.75 -5.24 -4.05
C TYR A 481 -3.73 -4.73 -3.04
N MET A 482 -2.58 -4.28 -3.53
CA MET A 482 -1.52 -3.61 -2.77
C MET A 482 -0.67 -2.76 -3.72
N GLU A 483 -0.18 -1.64 -3.24
CA GLU A 483 0.80 -0.81 -3.92
C GLU A 483 1.97 -0.49 -2.98
N PRO A 484 3.22 -0.68 -3.41
CA PRO A 484 3.63 -1.46 -4.59
C PRO A 484 3.07 -2.88 -4.56
N ALA A 485 2.80 -3.44 -5.75
CA ALA A 485 2.24 -4.78 -5.87
C ALA A 485 3.11 -5.83 -5.15
N PHE A 486 2.48 -6.84 -4.54
CA PHE A 486 3.19 -7.94 -3.87
C PHE A 486 4.14 -8.70 -4.80
N TRP A 487 3.73 -8.90 -6.05
CA TRP A 487 4.61 -9.33 -7.12
C TRP A 487 5.02 -8.10 -7.95
N PHE A 488 6.29 -7.78 -7.98
CA PHE A 488 6.83 -6.46 -8.32
C PHE A 488 6.70 -6.04 -9.81
N TYR A 489 6.40 -6.99 -10.71
CA TYR A 489 6.09 -6.72 -12.12
C TYR A 489 5.01 -7.69 -12.61
N PRO A 490 4.16 -7.31 -13.57
CA PRO A 490 3.12 -8.20 -14.09
C PRO A 490 3.71 -9.48 -14.69
N THR A 491 3.28 -10.65 -14.21
CA THR A 491 3.70 -11.97 -14.76
C THR A 491 3.33 -12.11 -16.24
N ARG A 492 2.33 -11.35 -16.69
CA ARG A 492 1.95 -11.25 -18.10
C ARG A 492 3.08 -10.77 -19.00
N HIS A 493 4.03 -9.99 -18.49
CA HIS A 493 5.23 -9.61 -19.26
C HIS A 493 6.01 -10.86 -19.68
N THR A 494 6.31 -11.75 -18.73
CA THR A 494 7.04 -12.99 -19.00
C THR A 494 6.25 -13.93 -19.92
N LEU A 495 4.94 -14.09 -19.70
CA LEU A 495 4.09 -14.93 -20.55
C LEU A 495 4.04 -14.42 -21.98
N GLY A 496 3.81 -13.13 -22.19
CA GLY A 496 3.77 -12.51 -23.50
C GLY A 496 5.10 -12.66 -24.29
N ALA A 497 6.23 -12.44 -23.61
CA ALA A 497 7.55 -12.60 -24.22
C ALA A 497 7.83 -14.04 -24.65
N ILE A 498 7.43 -15.01 -23.84
CA ILE A 498 7.62 -16.43 -24.17
C ILE A 498 6.70 -16.87 -25.31
N LEU A 499 5.44 -16.46 -25.32
CA LEU A 499 4.54 -16.71 -26.45
C LEU A 499 5.11 -16.13 -27.75
N LEU A 500 5.60 -14.90 -27.70
CA LEU A 500 6.21 -14.24 -28.84
C LEU A 500 7.46 -14.98 -29.33
N THR A 501 8.32 -15.42 -28.42
CA THR A 501 9.54 -16.16 -28.75
C THR A 501 9.24 -17.55 -29.34
N ASN A 502 8.16 -18.18 -28.89
CA ASN A 502 7.70 -19.47 -29.38
C ASN A 502 6.91 -19.42 -30.70
N GLY A 503 6.76 -18.23 -31.30
CA GLY A 503 6.15 -18.07 -32.61
C GLY A 503 4.63 -17.92 -32.59
N ASP A 504 4.05 -17.55 -31.45
CA ASP A 504 2.63 -17.17 -31.32
C ASP A 504 2.48 -15.66 -31.03
N PRO A 505 2.71 -14.80 -32.03
CA PRO A 505 2.59 -13.36 -31.85
C PRO A 505 1.16 -12.88 -31.61
N ALA A 506 0.14 -13.67 -31.99
CA ALA A 506 -1.25 -13.30 -31.76
C ALA A 506 -1.60 -13.44 -30.27
N ALA A 507 -1.33 -14.60 -29.67
CA ALA A 507 -1.53 -14.81 -28.25
C ALA A 507 -0.66 -13.86 -27.38
N ALA A 508 0.58 -13.57 -27.81
CA ALA A 508 1.44 -12.59 -27.13
C ALA A 508 0.82 -11.20 -27.12
N ALA A 509 0.28 -10.73 -28.27
CA ALA A 509 -0.39 -9.43 -28.37
C ALA A 509 -1.59 -9.33 -27.42
N ASP A 510 -2.39 -10.39 -27.32
CA ASP A 510 -3.55 -10.42 -26.42
C ASP A 510 -3.14 -10.34 -24.95
N VAL A 511 -2.07 -11.04 -24.56
CA VAL A 511 -1.52 -10.97 -23.18
C VAL A 511 -1.00 -9.57 -22.85
N PHE A 512 -0.28 -8.91 -23.76
CA PHE A 512 0.20 -7.54 -23.53
C PHE A 512 -0.95 -6.51 -23.52
N ARG A 513 -1.99 -6.70 -24.37
CA ARG A 513 -3.18 -5.85 -24.31
C ARG A 513 -3.93 -6.00 -22.99
N GLU A 514 -4.02 -7.22 -22.46
CA GLU A 514 -4.64 -7.47 -21.16
C GLU A 514 -3.87 -6.79 -20.03
N ASP A 515 -2.53 -6.87 -20.05
CA ASP A 515 -1.71 -6.16 -19.08
C ASP A 515 -1.93 -4.64 -19.15
N LEU A 516 -1.99 -4.06 -20.33
CA LEU A 516 -2.24 -2.63 -20.55
C LEU A 516 -3.62 -2.14 -20.07
N ARG A 517 -4.57 -3.02 -19.78
CA ARG A 517 -5.83 -2.65 -19.11
C ARG A 517 -5.61 -2.36 -17.63
N SER A 518 -4.75 -3.14 -16.97
CA SER A 518 -4.42 -2.98 -15.56
C SER A 518 -3.33 -1.93 -15.32
N TRP A 519 -2.37 -1.85 -16.23
CA TRP A 519 -1.19 -0.97 -16.21
C TRP A 519 -1.09 -0.17 -17.51
N PRO A 520 -1.96 0.84 -17.72
CA PRO A 520 -1.96 1.64 -18.94
C PRO A 520 -0.59 2.28 -19.20
N GLU A 521 -0.24 2.43 -20.48
CA GLU A 521 1.03 3.04 -20.93
C GLU A 521 2.31 2.40 -20.36
N ASN A 522 2.24 1.17 -19.86
CA ASN A 522 3.39 0.42 -19.39
C ASN A 522 4.37 0.15 -20.53
N GLY A 523 5.56 0.73 -20.47
CA GLY A 523 6.55 0.64 -21.53
C GLY A 523 6.97 -0.78 -21.88
N TRP A 524 7.05 -1.67 -20.91
CA TRP A 524 7.39 -3.08 -21.14
C TRP A 524 6.32 -3.78 -22.00
N SER A 525 5.06 -3.65 -21.66
CA SER A 525 3.97 -4.24 -22.44
C SER A 525 3.79 -3.56 -23.80
N LEU A 526 3.99 -2.24 -23.89
CA LEU A 526 3.97 -1.55 -25.17
C LEU A 526 5.08 -2.04 -26.11
N HIS A 527 6.30 -2.26 -25.61
CA HIS A 527 7.38 -2.84 -26.40
C HIS A 527 7.04 -4.26 -26.88
N GLY A 528 6.57 -5.13 -25.99
CA GLY A 528 6.16 -6.50 -26.34
C GLY A 528 5.02 -6.53 -27.34
N LEU A 529 4.02 -5.66 -27.18
CA LEU A 529 2.90 -5.54 -28.10
C LEU A 529 3.34 -5.05 -29.50
N ALA A 530 4.20 -4.02 -29.56
CA ALA A 530 4.72 -3.52 -30.83
C ALA A 530 5.47 -4.61 -31.60
N LEU A 531 6.31 -5.40 -30.93
CA LEU A 531 7.00 -6.55 -31.54
C LEU A 531 6.04 -7.64 -31.99
N SER A 532 4.99 -7.92 -31.21
CA SER A 532 3.97 -8.92 -31.54
C SER A 532 3.21 -8.53 -32.80
N LEU A 533 2.76 -7.28 -32.89
CA LEU A 533 2.06 -6.73 -34.05
C LEU A 533 2.95 -6.69 -35.33
N GLN A 534 4.22 -6.33 -35.14
CA GLN A 534 5.20 -6.36 -36.23
C GLN A 534 5.34 -7.78 -36.82
N ARG A 535 5.40 -8.83 -35.96
CA ARG A 535 5.50 -10.23 -36.41
C ARG A 535 4.21 -10.75 -37.05
N GLN A 536 3.07 -10.15 -36.71
CA GLN A 536 1.77 -10.43 -37.39
C GLN A 536 1.63 -9.74 -38.73
N GLY A 537 2.52 -8.79 -39.07
CA GLY A 537 2.44 -8.00 -40.31
C GLY A 537 1.55 -6.76 -40.19
N ASP A 538 1.02 -6.45 -39.02
CA ASP A 538 0.23 -5.23 -38.79
C ASP A 538 1.15 -4.02 -38.55
N ALA A 539 1.76 -3.54 -39.62
CA ALA A 539 2.73 -2.44 -39.57
C ALA A 539 2.12 -1.12 -39.05
N ARG A 540 0.82 -0.90 -39.32
CA ARG A 540 0.15 0.34 -38.91
C ARG A 540 -0.05 0.40 -37.39
N GLU A 541 -0.63 -0.65 -36.80
CA GLU A 541 -0.86 -0.71 -35.36
C GLU A 541 0.48 -0.80 -34.63
N ALA A 542 1.46 -1.59 -35.12
CA ALA A 542 2.80 -1.67 -34.58
C ALA A 542 3.47 -0.30 -34.49
N ALA A 543 3.36 0.55 -35.52
CA ALA A 543 3.92 1.90 -35.51
C ALA A 543 3.24 2.80 -34.46
N ALA A 544 1.92 2.72 -34.34
CA ALA A 544 1.18 3.49 -33.34
C ALA A 544 1.55 3.09 -31.91
N VAL A 545 1.66 1.77 -31.64
CA VAL A 545 2.08 1.28 -30.31
C VAL A 545 3.53 1.62 -30.02
N ARG A 546 4.40 1.60 -31.03
CA ARG A 546 5.81 2.00 -30.89
C ARG A 546 5.94 3.47 -30.48
N ALA A 547 5.16 4.37 -31.04
CA ALA A 547 5.17 5.78 -30.64
C ALA A 547 4.73 5.97 -29.16
N ARG A 548 3.77 5.17 -28.70
CA ARG A 548 3.40 5.15 -27.26
C ARG A 548 4.54 4.61 -26.40
N PHE A 549 5.20 3.56 -26.85
CA PHE A 549 6.38 3.02 -26.15
C PHE A 549 7.51 4.06 -26.05
N GLU A 550 7.85 4.74 -27.16
CA GLU A 550 8.89 5.78 -27.17
C GLU A 550 8.60 6.90 -26.17
N ASN A 551 7.32 7.30 -26.06
CA ASN A 551 6.89 8.27 -25.05
C ASN A 551 7.00 7.72 -23.62
N ALA A 552 6.57 6.49 -23.37
CA ALA A 552 6.66 5.86 -22.05
C ALA A 552 8.11 5.59 -21.62
N TRP A 553 9.04 5.47 -22.57
CA TRP A 553 10.44 5.08 -22.36
C TRP A 553 11.44 6.25 -22.43
N GLN A 554 10.93 7.49 -22.51
CA GLN A 554 11.76 8.69 -22.71
C GLN A 554 12.76 8.95 -21.56
N TYR A 555 12.49 8.43 -20.36
CA TYR A 555 13.34 8.58 -19.17
C TYR A 555 14.21 7.34 -18.89
N ALA A 556 14.05 6.27 -19.66
CA ALA A 556 14.78 5.03 -19.48
C ALA A 556 16.28 5.17 -19.79
N ASP A 557 17.10 4.45 -19.05
CA ASP A 557 18.54 4.36 -19.30
C ASP A 557 18.94 3.00 -19.90
N ILE A 558 17.95 2.19 -20.30
CA ILE A 558 18.13 0.91 -20.99
C ILE A 558 17.21 0.79 -22.21
N GLN A 559 17.55 -0.15 -23.10
CA GLN A 559 16.62 -0.66 -24.11
C GLN A 559 16.10 -2.04 -23.68
N PRO A 560 14.76 -2.28 -23.67
CA PRO A 560 14.23 -3.56 -23.25
C PRO A 560 14.53 -4.64 -24.30
N SER A 561 14.79 -5.85 -23.82
CA SER A 561 14.91 -7.05 -24.64
C SER A 561 13.99 -8.14 -24.10
N LEU A 562 13.54 -9.08 -24.96
CA LEU A 562 12.66 -10.16 -24.54
C LEU A 562 13.28 -11.08 -23.45
N ALA A 563 14.59 -11.04 -23.29
CA ALA A 563 15.28 -11.79 -22.23
C ALA A 563 15.05 -11.21 -20.82
N MET A 564 14.64 -9.94 -20.73
CA MET A 564 14.39 -9.22 -19.46
C MET A 564 12.94 -9.40 -18.95
N TYR A 565 12.11 -10.14 -19.70
CA TYR A 565 10.69 -10.33 -19.37
C TYR A 565 10.44 -11.55 -18.51
#